data_9c41c18978755dad471b5131cde9aa7e
#
_entry.id   9c41c18978755dad471b5131cde9aa7e
#
_cell.length_a   1.000
_cell.length_b   1.000
_cell.length_c   1.000
_cell.angle_alpha   90.00
_cell.angle_beta   90.00
_cell.angle_gamma   90.00
#
_symmetry.space_group_name_H-M   'P 1'
#
loop_
_entity.id
_entity.type
_entity.pdbx_description
1 polymer ?
#
loop_
_entity_poly.entity_id
_entity_poly.type
_entity_poly.pdbx_seq_one_letter_code
_entity_poly.pdbx_strand_id
1 'polypeptide(L)'
;RLRSDEFKPKGEDAGLESVGNPFSENTFSDNGRIAYAEAQFSETIEDEDRDTVVAVEDAVRETVEPAGVTVEYNGEAEFPPVEQGTSEILGLLAAIVVLLVVFRTFVATAIPIALALTAVATAFFLLFLLAGITDVNTITPILVSMIGLGVGIDYSLFIVTRFRQLLHDGLSPREAAAEAGASAGRAVLFAGLTVAISVSG
;
A
#
# COMPACT_ATOMS: atom_id res chain seq x y z
N ARG A 1 2.76 39.33 4.34
CA ARG A 1 4.07 38.75 4.69
C ARG A 1 3.86 37.84 5.89
N LEU A 2 3.49 36.60 5.62
CA LEU A 2 3.57 35.54 6.63
C LEU A 2 5.05 35.20 6.78
N ARG A 3 5.60 35.54 7.93
CA ARG A 3 6.98 35.24 8.30
C ARG A 3 6.96 33.87 8.97
N SER A 4 7.77 32.93 8.51
CA SER A 4 7.89 31.58 9.06
C SER A 4 8.14 31.53 10.57
N ASP A 5 8.57 32.65 11.16
CA ASP A 5 8.90 32.78 12.57
C ASP A 5 7.70 33.22 13.44
N GLU A 6 6.55 33.54 12.84
CA GLU A 6 5.36 34.07 13.54
C GLU A 6 4.23 33.05 13.71
N PHE A 7 4.28 31.93 12.99
CA PHE A 7 3.29 30.87 13.14
C PHE A 7 3.74 29.89 14.22
N LYS A 8 3.48 30.21 15.47
CA LYS A 8 3.44 29.25 16.56
C LYS A 8 1.99 28.87 16.78
N PRO A 9 1.57 27.63 16.45
CA PRO A 9 0.25 27.17 16.82
C PRO A 9 0.10 27.25 18.34
N LYS A 10 -1.09 27.58 18.79
CA LYS A 10 -1.45 27.63 20.22
C LYS A 10 -1.46 26.23 20.81
N GLY A 11 -0.29 25.72 21.16
CA GLY A 11 -0.06 24.41 21.74
C GLY A 11 1.40 24.07 21.52
N GLU A 12 2.13 23.90 22.60
CA GLU A 12 3.59 23.84 22.62
C GLU A 12 4.20 22.60 21.93
N ASP A 13 3.39 21.73 21.28
CA ASP A 13 3.85 20.49 20.63
C ASP A 13 3.01 20.12 19.39
N ALA A 14 2.79 21.04 18.47
CA ALA A 14 2.03 20.72 17.25
C ALA A 14 2.79 19.86 16.21
N GLY A 15 3.95 19.32 16.52
CA GLY A 15 4.70 18.43 15.63
C GLY A 15 5.05 19.02 14.24
N LEU A 16 4.78 20.31 14.02
CA LEU A 16 5.07 21.01 12.77
C LEU A 16 6.54 21.42 12.74
N GLU A 17 7.33 20.82 11.88
CA GLU A 17 8.77 21.08 11.78
C GLU A 17 9.06 22.30 10.89
N SER A 18 8.41 22.38 9.74
CA SER A 18 8.63 23.50 8.82
C SER A 18 7.40 23.76 7.94
N VAL A 19 7.31 25.01 7.47
CA VAL A 19 6.34 25.42 6.44
C VAL A 19 7.10 26.08 5.30
N GLY A 20 6.97 25.56 4.11
CA GLY A 20 7.55 26.10 2.89
C GLY A 20 7.04 27.51 2.60
N ASN A 21 7.92 28.36 2.11
CA ASN A 21 7.53 29.71 1.73
C ASN A 21 7.34 29.80 0.21
N PRO A 22 6.10 29.93 -0.28
CA PRO A 22 5.82 29.94 -1.70
C PRO A 22 6.54 31.05 -2.47
N PHE A 23 6.90 32.14 -1.80
CA PHE A 23 7.64 33.26 -2.42
C PHE A 23 9.13 32.98 -2.61
N SER A 24 9.73 32.17 -1.75
CA SER A 24 11.14 31.78 -1.88
C SER A 24 11.34 30.55 -2.75
N GLU A 25 10.36 29.64 -2.75
CA GLU A 25 10.39 28.37 -3.47
C GLU A 25 9.82 28.47 -4.88
N ASN A 26 9.28 29.62 -5.25
CA ASN A 26 8.69 29.90 -6.56
C ASN A 26 7.55 28.90 -6.93
N THR A 27 6.74 28.54 -5.94
CA THR A 27 5.63 27.58 -6.07
C THR A 27 4.32 28.24 -6.50
N PHE A 28 4.41 29.18 -7.44
CA PHE A 28 3.28 29.86 -8.04
C PHE A 28 2.95 29.30 -9.41
N SER A 29 1.67 29.26 -9.74
CA SER A 29 1.23 29.05 -11.10
C SER A 29 1.65 30.20 -12.02
N ASP A 30 1.76 29.95 -13.34
CA ASP A 30 2.17 30.93 -14.35
C ASP A 30 1.36 32.22 -14.32
N ASN A 31 0.08 32.15 -13.91
CA ASN A 31 -0.83 33.30 -13.80
C ASN A 31 -0.77 33.99 -12.42
N GLY A 32 0.04 33.50 -11.48
CA GLY A 32 0.21 34.04 -10.15
C GLY A 32 -1.02 33.96 -9.24
N ARG A 33 -2.03 33.14 -9.61
CA ARG A 33 -3.30 33.04 -8.88
C ARG A 33 -3.38 31.86 -7.92
N ILE A 34 -2.53 30.87 -8.09
CA ILE A 34 -2.45 29.68 -7.25
C ILE A 34 -1.02 29.56 -6.75
N ALA A 35 -0.86 29.26 -5.49
CA ALA A 35 0.41 28.92 -4.89
C ALA A 35 0.21 27.74 -3.94
N TYR A 36 1.24 26.93 -3.73
CA TYR A 36 1.23 25.92 -2.68
C TYR A 36 2.39 26.12 -1.72
N ALA A 37 2.18 25.70 -0.49
CA ALA A 37 3.20 25.63 0.54
C ALA A 37 3.17 24.23 1.16
N GLU A 38 4.32 23.65 1.39
CA GLU A 38 4.43 22.36 2.07
C GLU A 38 4.56 22.58 3.58
N ALA A 39 3.71 21.90 4.35
CA ALA A 39 3.82 21.81 5.80
C ALA A 39 4.43 20.45 6.15
N GLN A 40 5.59 20.47 6.78
CA GLN A 40 6.30 19.26 7.17
C GLN A 40 6.14 19.03 8.66
N PHE A 41 5.67 17.85 9.02
CA PHE A 41 5.53 17.43 10.41
C PHE A 41 6.76 16.63 10.85
N SER A 42 7.14 16.72 12.12
CA SER A 42 8.32 16.08 12.69
C SER A 42 8.16 14.56 12.87
N GLU A 43 6.93 14.09 12.94
CA GLU A 43 6.60 12.68 13.10
C GLU A 43 5.60 12.23 12.04
N THR A 44 5.56 10.92 11.77
CA THR A 44 4.53 10.34 10.91
C THR A 44 3.18 10.54 11.59
N ILE A 45 2.25 11.16 10.88
CA ILE A 45 0.90 11.44 11.39
C ILE A 45 0.14 10.11 11.51
N GLU A 46 -0.07 9.65 12.73
CA GLU A 46 -0.95 8.55 13.06
C GLU A 46 -2.37 9.08 13.38
N ASP A 47 -3.37 8.20 13.51
CA ASP A 47 -4.76 8.60 13.76
C ASP A 47 -4.96 9.49 15.00
N GLU A 48 -4.10 9.33 16.01
CA GLU A 48 -4.14 10.11 17.24
C GLU A 48 -3.68 11.57 17.06
N ASP A 49 -2.91 11.85 15.99
CA ASP A 49 -2.34 13.18 15.72
C ASP A 49 -3.21 14.01 14.76
N ARG A 50 -4.36 13.50 14.37
CA ARG A 50 -5.28 14.19 13.46
C ARG A 50 -5.77 15.54 14.03
N ASP A 51 -5.89 15.64 15.32
CA ASP A 51 -6.24 16.91 16.01
C ASP A 51 -5.22 18.02 15.72
N THR A 52 -3.96 17.66 15.56
CA THR A 52 -2.88 18.59 15.19
C THR A 52 -3.04 19.11 13.76
N VAL A 53 -3.37 18.21 12.81
CA VAL A 53 -3.61 18.57 11.42
C VAL A 53 -4.81 19.51 11.33
N VAL A 54 -5.93 19.15 11.97
CA VAL A 54 -7.14 19.98 12.02
C VAL A 54 -6.85 21.35 12.65
N ALA A 55 -6.06 21.41 13.72
CA ALA A 55 -5.68 22.66 14.34
C ALA A 55 -4.85 23.58 13.40
N VAL A 56 -3.95 22.99 12.61
CA VAL A 56 -3.18 23.72 11.58
C VAL A 56 -4.10 24.21 10.47
N GLU A 57 -5.00 23.38 9.97
CA GLU A 57 -5.97 23.74 8.95
C GLU A 57 -6.88 24.90 9.39
N ASP A 58 -7.42 24.81 10.59
CA ASP A 58 -8.27 25.86 11.16
C ASP A 58 -7.52 27.18 11.33
N ALA A 59 -6.28 27.14 11.81
CA ALA A 59 -5.46 28.32 11.97
C ALA A 59 -5.12 28.98 10.62
N VAL A 60 -4.83 28.19 9.61
CA VAL A 60 -4.61 28.68 8.23
C VAL A 60 -5.89 29.31 7.70
N ARG A 61 -7.02 28.62 7.84
CA ARG A 61 -8.34 29.08 7.37
C ARG A 61 -8.71 30.41 8.02
N GLU A 62 -8.61 30.52 9.33
CA GLU A 62 -8.87 31.77 10.07
C GLU A 62 -8.01 32.95 9.60
N THR A 63 -6.79 32.64 9.16
CA THR A 63 -5.83 33.69 8.73
C THR A 63 -6.09 34.15 7.30
N VAL A 64 -6.45 33.27 6.38
CA VAL A 64 -6.47 33.59 4.95
C VAL A 64 -7.87 33.81 4.36
N GLU A 65 -8.93 33.23 4.93
CA GLU A 65 -10.31 33.46 4.49
C GLU A 65 -10.75 34.93 4.53
N PRO A 66 -10.40 35.71 5.59
CA PRO A 66 -10.74 37.14 5.61
C PRO A 66 -10.06 37.94 4.49
N ALA A 67 -8.97 37.44 3.93
CA ALA A 67 -8.28 38.01 2.78
C ALA A 67 -8.87 37.60 1.42
N GLY A 68 -9.93 36.79 1.40
CA GLY A 68 -10.59 36.31 0.18
C GLY A 68 -9.79 35.23 -0.55
N VAL A 69 -8.92 34.52 0.16
CA VAL A 69 -8.15 33.40 -0.38
C VAL A 69 -8.86 32.09 -0.07
N THR A 70 -9.08 31.27 -1.08
CA THR A 70 -9.57 29.90 -0.90
C THR A 70 -8.40 28.98 -0.65
N VAL A 71 -8.49 28.15 0.38
CA VAL A 71 -7.47 27.16 0.73
C VAL A 71 -8.03 25.78 0.50
N GLU A 72 -7.22 24.95 -0.15
CA GLU A 72 -7.47 23.51 -0.29
C GLU A 72 -6.25 22.78 0.26
N TYR A 73 -6.48 21.67 0.94
CA TYR A 73 -5.46 20.84 1.55
C TYR A 73 -5.28 19.57 0.72
N ASN A 74 -4.08 19.05 0.70
CA ASN A 74 -3.73 17.79 0.06
C ASN A 74 -2.47 17.21 0.70
N GLY A 75 -2.29 15.92 0.60
CA GLY A 75 -1.12 15.22 1.12
C GLY A 75 -1.51 14.07 2.05
N GLU A 76 -0.51 13.45 2.64
CA GLU A 76 -0.72 12.28 3.52
C GLU A 76 -1.54 12.63 4.77
N ALA A 77 -1.46 13.86 5.24
CA ALA A 77 -2.20 14.34 6.40
C ALA A 77 -3.72 14.45 6.16
N GLU A 78 -4.15 14.70 4.91
CA GLU A 78 -5.56 14.82 4.53
C GLU A 78 -6.24 13.45 4.45
N PHE A 79 -5.50 12.44 4.04
CA PHE A 79 -6.04 11.08 3.95
C PHE A 79 -5.89 10.36 5.29
N PRO A 80 -6.97 9.74 5.81
CA PRO A 80 -6.82 8.92 7.00
C PRO A 80 -5.76 7.85 6.73
N PRO A 81 -4.88 7.58 7.69
CA PRO A 81 -3.93 6.50 7.55
C PRO A 81 -4.69 5.23 7.19
N VAL A 82 -4.27 4.58 6.13
CA VAL A 82 -4.87 3.29 5.77
C VAL A 82 -4.49 2.33 6.89
N GLU A 83 -5.48 1.94 7.71
CA GLU A 83 -5.27 0.93 8.75
C GLU A 83 -4.74 -0.35 8.11
N GLN A 84 -3.41 -0.44 8.08
CA GLN A 84 -2.73 -1.62 7.56
C GLN A 84 -2.87 -2.73 8.59
N GLY A 85 -3.25 -3.90 8.12
CA GLY A 85 -3.25 -5.13 8.90
C GLY A 85 -4.63 -5.66 9.25
N THR A 86 -5.61 -4.84 9.63
CA THR A 86 -6.93 -5.35 10.01
C THR A 86 -7.68 -5.93 8.81
N SER A 87 -7.67 -5.21 7.69
CA SER A 87 -8.32 -5.65 6.44
C SER A 87 -7.63 -6.88 5.84
N GLU A 88 -6.30 -6.91 5.85
CA GLU A 88 -5.48 -8.02 5.36
C GLU A 88 -5.68 -9.27 6.20
N ILE A 89 -5.72 -9.12 7.54
CA ILE A 89 -5.97 -10.24 8.45
C ILE A 89 -7.37 -10.81 8.23
N LEU A 90 -8.40 -9.97 8.12
CA LEU A 90 -9.76 -10.39 7.83
C LEU A 90 -9.87 -11.08 6.47
N GLY A 91 -9.22 -10.51 5.44
CA GLY A 91 -9.14 -11.11 4.10
C GLY A 91 -8.44 -12.48 4.12
N LEU A 92 -7.32 -12.58 4.82
CA LEU A 92 -6.58 -13.84 4.98
C LEU A 92 -7.41 -14.89 5.73
N LEU A 93 -8.09 -14.51 6.83
CA LEU A 93 -8.97 -15.41 7.57
C LEU A 93 -10.14 -15.91 6.69
N ALA A 94 -10.77 -15.02 5.93
CA ALA A 94 -11.80 -15.40 4.98
C ALA A 94 -11.28 -16.37 3.91
N ALA A 95 -10.09 -16.12 3.36
CA ALA A 95 -9.44 -17.01 2.40
C ALA A 95 -9.15 -18.38 3.02
N ILE A 96 -8.67 -18.46 4.26
CA ILE A 96 -8.43 -19.71 4.99
C ILE A 96 -9.73 -20.50 5.11
N VAL A 97 -10.83 -19.85 5.51
CA VAL A 97 -12.14 -20.50 5.67
C VAL A 97 -12.62 -21.05 4.32
N VAL A 98 -12.57 -20.26 3.25
CA VAL A 98 -12.97 -20.69 1.91
C VAL A 98 -12.11 -21.86 1.43
N LEU A 99 -10.79 -21.78 1.59
CA LEU A 99 -9.88 -22.86 1.19
C LEU A 99 -10.10 -24.15 2.01
N LEU A 100 -10.41 -24.04 3.30
CA LEU A 100 -10.76 -25.21 4.14
C LEU A 100 -12.05 -25.88 3.66
N VAL A 101 -13.05 -25.10 3.28
CA VAL A 101 -14.32 -25.63 2.73
C VAL A 101 -14.07 -26.33 1.39
N VAL A 102 -13.27 -25.71 0.52
CA VAL A 102 -12.95 -26.25 -0.83
C VAL A 102 -12.08 -27.51 -0.72
N PHE A 103 -10.99 -27.44 0.03
CA PHE A 103 -10.03 -28.55 0.08
C PHE A 103 -10.36 -29.62 1.12
N ARG A 104 -11.14 -29.28 2.15
CA ARG A 104 -11.51 -30.16 3.27
C ARG A 104 -10.31 -30.79 4.00
N THR A 105 -9.13 -30.24 3.86
CA THR A 105 -7.90 -30.71 4.51
C THR A 105 -7.02 -29.53 4.86
N PHE A 106 -6.50 -29.49 6.08
CA PHE A 106 -5.59 -28.44 6.55
C PHE A 106 -4.31 -28.34 5.74
N VAL A 107 -3.72 -29.49 5.38
CA VAL A 107 -2.47 -29.51 4.61
C VAL A 107 -2.66 -28.88 3.23
N ALA A 108 -3.73 -29.21 2.52
CA ALA A 108 -3.99 -28.63 1.21
C ALA A 108 -4.32 -27.13 1.25
N THR A 109 -4.91 -26.66 2.35
CA THR A 109 -5.17 -25.25 2.61
C THR A 109 -3.88 -24.49 2.96
N ALA A 110 -3.01 -25.11 3.77
CA ALA A 110 -1.76 -24.46 4.20
C ALA A 110 -0.79 -24.19 3.05
N ILE A 111 -0.76 -25.02 2.02
CA ILE A 111 0.18 -24.88 0.89
C ILE A 111 -0.01 -23.55 0.14
N PRO A 112 -1.21 -23.20 -0.36
CA PRO A 112 -1.43 -21.92 -1.04
C PRO A 112 -1.09 -20.72 -0.16
N ILE A 113 -1.46 -20.78 1.12
CA ILE A 113 -1.21 -19.68 2.06
C ILE A 113 0.30 -19.52 2.30
N ALA A 114 1.02 -20.61 2.56
CA ALA A 114 2.47 -20.57 2.76
C ALA A 114 3.20 -20.03 1.51
N LEU A 115 2.77 -20.43 0.32
CA LEU A 115 3.32 -19.93 -0.94
C LEU A 115 3.04 -18.43 -1.12
N ALA A 116 1.82 -17.98 -0.86
CA ALA A 116 1.46 -16.57 -0.96
C ALA A 116 2.26 -15.72 0.04
N LEU A 117 2.35 -16.14 1.31
CA LEU A 117 3.14 -15.44 2.32
C LEU A 117 4.63 -15.39 1.95
N THR A 118 5.18 -16.47 1.42
CA THR A 118 6.58 -16.50 0.95
C THR A 118 6.78 -15.55 -0.23
N ALA A 119 5.84 -15.48 -1.16
CA ALA A 119 5.89 -14.57 -2.30
C ALA A 119 5.83 -13.10 -1.84
N VAL A 120 4.90 -12.77 -0.93
CA VAL A 120 4.79 -11.42 -0.35
C VAL A 120 6.06 -11.05 0.43
N ALA A 121 6.57 -11.95 1.27
CA ALA A 121 7.82 -11.70 2.00
C ALA A 121 9.00 -11.45 1.05
N THR A 122 9.07 -12.20 -0.06
CA THR A 122 10.10 -12.00 -1.10
C THR A 122 9.92 -10.65 -1.79
N ALA A 123 8.68 -10.26 -2.10
CA ALA A 123 8.38 -8.98 -2.73
C ALA A 123 8.75 -7.81 -1.80
N PHE A 124 8.43 -7.88 -0.50
CA PHE A 124 8.87 -6.88 0.48
C PHE A 124 10.40 -6.81 0.59
N PHE A 125 11.08 -7.96 0.62
CA PHE A 125 12.53 -7.97 0.66
C PHE A 125 13.13 -7.25 -0.55
N LEU A 126 12.61 -7.51 -1.76
CA LEU A 126 13.04 -6.82 -2.97
C LEU A 126 12.70 -5.33 -2.95
N LEU A 127 11.52 -4.98 -2.43
CA LEU A 127 11.08 -3.59 -2.27
C LEU A 127 12.04 -2.81 -1.36
N PHE A 128 12.42 -3.38 -0.20
CA PHE A 128 13.39 -2.75 0.71
C PHE A 128 14.78 -2.60 0.09
N LEU A 129 15.23 -3.57 -0.71
CA LEU A 129 16.47 -3.42 -1.46
C LEU A 129 16.38 -2.26 -2.48
N LEU A 130 15.25 -2.14 -3.15
CA LEU A 130 15.00 -1.06 -4.13
C LEU A 130 14.93 0.31 -3.43
N ALA A 131 14.26 0.39 -2.28
CA ALA A 131 14.16 1.62 -1.49
C ALA A 131 15.52 2.16 -1.02
N GLY A 132 16.54 1.31 -0.96
CA GLY A 132 17.91 1.73 -0.66
C GLY A 132 18.61 2.49 -1.81
N ILE A 133 18.06 2.48 -3.01
CA ILE A 133 18.67 3.08 -4.22
C ILE A 133 17.74 4.04 -4.98
N THR A 134 16.46 4.07 -4.66
CA THR A 134 15.47 4.95 -5.28
C THR A 134 14.35 5.26 -4.30
N ASP A 135 13.68 6.38 -4.51
CA ASP A 135 12.50 6.73 -3.72
C ASP A 135 11.34 5.80 -4.06
N VAL A 136 10.72 5.27 -3.03
CA VAL A 136 9.56 4.37 -3.12
C VAL A 136 8.36 5.07 -2.52
N ASN A 137 7.27 5.12 -3.28
CA ASN A 137 6.04 5.75 -2.82
C ASN A 137 5.46 4.99 -1.62
N THR A 138 4.93 5.71 -0.64
CA THR A 138 4.36 5.20 0.63
C THR A 138 3.21 4.20 0.40
N ILE A 139 2.47 4.33 -0.71
CA ILE A 139 1.38 3.40 -1.08
C ILE A 139 1.92 2.06 -1.60
N THR A 140 3.16 1.99 -2.06
CA THR A 140 3.73 0.78 -2.68
C THR A 140 3.68 -0.46 -1.78
N PRO A 141 4.04 -0.41 -0.48
CA PRO A 141 3.93 -1.55 0.43
C PRO A 141 2.50 -2.08 0.54
N ILE A 142 1.51 -1.19 0.56
CA ILE A 142 0.08 -1.55 0.64
C ILE A 142 -0.33 -2.33 -0.62
N LEU A 143 0.04 -1.82 -1.79
CA LEU A 143 -0.25 -2.50 -3.06
C LEU A 143 0.46 -3.86 -3.16
N VAL A 144 1.69 -3.96 -2.68
CA VAL A 144 2.45 -5.22 -2.64
C VAL A 144 1.75 -6.25 -1.76
N SER A 145 1.27 -5.88 -0.58
CA SER A 145 0.54 -6.80 0.30
C SER A 145 -0.80 -7.23 -0.30
N MET A 146 -1.62 -6.29 -0.77
CA MET A 146 -2.95 -6.57 -1.31
C MET A 146 -2.89 -7.44 -2.57
N ILE A 147 -2.11 -7.02 -3.57
CA ILE A 147 -1.98 -7.75 -4.84
C ILE A 147 -1.24 -9.07 -4.59
N GLY A 148 -0.17 -9.04 -3.80
CA GLY A 148 0.66 -10.20 -3.51
C GLY A 148 -0.10 -11.32 -2.80
N LEU A 149 -0.92 -11.00 -1.79
CA LEU A 149 -1.76 -11.98 -1.11
C LEU A 149 -2.86 -12.52 -2.03
N GLY A 150 -3.61 -11.64 -2.70
CA GLY A 150 -4.71 -12.05 -3.57
C GLY A 150 -4.23 -12.93 -4.72
N VAL A 151 -3.33 -12.41 -5.54
CA VAL A 151 -2.78 -13.13 -6.70
C VAL A 151 -1.98 -14.36 -6.27
N GLY A 152 -1.23 -14.26 -5.16
CA GLY A 152 -0.45 -15.38 -4.61
C GLY A 152 -1.31 -16.55 -4.19
N ILE A 153 -2.43 -16.31 -3.50
CA ILE A 153 -3.39 -17.35 -3.10
C ILE A 153 -4.05 -17.94 -4.34
N ASP A 154 -4.56 -17.13 -5.27
CA ASP A 154 -5.30 -17.59 -6.44
C ASP A 154 -4.43 -18.44 -7.37
N TYR A 155 -3.21 -18.02 -7.63
CA TYR A 155 -2.30 -18.78 -8.49
C TYR A 155 -1.81 -20.07 -7.82
N SER A 156 -1.55 -20.02 -6.53
CA SER A 156 -1.20 -21.22 -5.76
C SER A 156 -2.36 -22.22 -5.72
N LEU A 157 -3.59 -21.72 -5.55
CA LEU A 157 -4.80 -22.54 -5.60
C LEU A 157 -4.93 -23.26 -6.93
N PHE A 158 -4.68 -22.56 -8.04
CA PHE A 158 -4.76 -23.14 -9.38
C PHE A 158 -3.76 -24.31 -9.55
N ILE A 159 -2.51 -24.12 -9.13
CA ILE A 159 -1.46 -25.16 -9.20
C ILE A 159 -1.82 -26.35 -8.29
N VAL A 160 -2.23 -26.09 -7.03
CA VAL A 160 -2.57 -27.15 -6.07
C VAL A 160 -3.80 -27.93 -6.51
N THR A 161 -4.78 -27.27 -7.07
CA THR A 161 -5.98 -27.94 -7.61
C THR A 161 -5.60 -28.86 -8.77
N ARG A 162 -4.76 -28.39 -9.70
CA ARG A 162 -4.27 -29.21 -10.81
C ARG A 162 -3.45 -30.40 -10.31
N PHE A 163 -2.58 -30.20 -9.35
CA PHE A 163 -1.80 -31.27 -8.72
C PHE A 163 -2.70 -32.35 -8.11
N ARG A 164 -3.72 -31.93 -7.35
CA ARG A 164 -4.67 -32.88 -6.73
C ARG A 164 -5.49 -33.66 -7.77
N GLN A 165 -5.86 -33.02 -8.87
CA GLN A 165 -6.55 -33.66 -9.97
C GLN A 165 -5.69 -34.79 -10.58
N LEU A 166 -4.42 -34.49 -10.87
CA LEU A 166 -3.49 -35.47 -11.42
C LEU A 166 -3.22 -36.63 -10.45
N LEU A 167 -3.18 -36.40 -9.14
CA LEU A 167 -3.12 -37.47 -8.15
C LEU A 167 -4.38 -38.34 -8.19
N HIS A 168 -5.55 -37.73 -8.35
CA HIS A 168 -6.81 -38.49 -8.46
C HIS A 168 -6.88 -39.33 -9.76
N ASP A 169 -6.26 -38.85 -10.84
CA ASP A 169 -6.12 -39.53 -12.12
C ASP A 169 -5.10 -40.70 -12.07
N GLY A 170 -4.45 -40.90 -10.91
CA GLY A 170 -3.59 -42.05 -10.63
C GLY A 170 -2.09 -41.81 -10.87
N LEU A 171 -1.65 -40.58 -11.12
CA LEU A 171 -0.23 -40.28 -11.25
C LEU A 171 0.47 -40.36 -9.87
N SER A 172 1.73 -40.74 -9.86
CA SER A 172 2.54 -40.64 -8.64
C SER A 172 2.72 -39.18 -8.21
N PRO A 173 2.93 -38.89 -6.91
CA PRO A 173 3.10 -37.52 -6.44
C PRO A 173 4.19 -36.73 -7.17
N ARG A 174 5.25 -37.39 -7.57
CA ARG A 174 6.36 -36.77 -8.31
C ARG A 174 5.96 -36.40 -9.75
N GLU A 175 5.26 -37.30 -10.44
CA GLU A 175 4.76 -37.06 -11.79
C GLU A 175 3.66 -35.98 -11.78
N ALA A 176 2.72 -36.06 -10.84
CA ALA A 176 1.67 -35.08 -10.67
C ALA A 176 2.24 -33.68 -10.39
N ALA A 177 3.29 -33.54 -9.58
CA ALA A 177 3.94 -32.26 -9.32
C ALA A 177 4.64 -31.71 -10.58
N ALA A 178 5.36 -32.56 -11.32
CA ALA A 178 6.02 -32.18 -12.56
C ALA A 178 5.01 -31.71 -13.62
N GLU A 179 3.93 -32.46 -13.81
CA GLU A 179 2.88 -32.14 -14.79
C GLU A 179 2.05 -30.90 -14.39
N ALA A 180 1.72 -30.74 -13.10
CA ALA A 180 1.07 -29.52 -12.61
C ALA A 180 1.95 -28.28 -12.81
N GLY A 181 3.24 -28.38 -12.56
CA GLY A 181 4.21 -27.32 -12.81
C GLY A 181 4.35 -26.99 -14.30
N ALA A 182 4.38 -28.01 -15.15
CA ALA A 182 4.48 -27.84 -16.60
C ALA A 182 3.22 -27.24 -17.24
N SER A 183 2.03 -27.54 -16.72
CA SER A 183 0.75 -27.06 -17.26
C SER A 183 0.27 -25.79 -16.53
N ALA A 184 -0.16 -25.92 -15.28
CA ALA A 184 -0.69 -24.81 -14.48
C ALA A 184 0.39 -23.76 -14.17
N GLY A 185 1.61 -24.19 -13.85
CA GLY A 185 2.72 -23.29 -13.56
C GLY A 185 3.08 -22.40 -14.74
N ARG A 186 3.03 -22.92 -15.98
CA ARG A 186 3.25 -22.12 -17.18
C ARG A 186 2.16 -21.06 -17.36
N ALA A 187 0.89 -21.42 -17.15
CA ALA A 187 -0.22 -20.48 -17.23
C ALA A 187 -0.09 -19.35 -16.20
N VAL A 188 0.30 -19.69 -14.96
CA VAL A 188 0.57 -18.73 -13.89
C VAL A 188 1.72 -17.78 -14.24
N LEU A 189 2.78 -18.30 -14.84
CA LEU A 189 3.92 -17.48 -15.26
C LEU A 189 3.51 -16.43 -16.31
N PHE A 190 2.74 -16.83 -17.31
CA PHE A 190 2.23 -15.90 -18.32
C PHE A 190 1.26 -14.87 -17.72
N ALA A 191 0.35 -15.31 -16.84
CA ALA A 191 -0.57 -14.42 -16.16
C ALA A 191 0.17 -13.42 -15.27
N GLY A 192 1.18 -13.86 -14.50
CA GLY A 192 2.03 -13.00 -13.69
C GLY A 192 2.80 -11.96 -14.51
N LEU A 193 3.37 -12.37 -15.66
CA LEU A 193 4.02 -11.45 -16.59
C LEU A 193 3.04 -10.40 -17.13
N THR A 194 1.81 -10.81 -17.47
CA THR A 194 0.78 -9.88 -17.94
C THR A 194 0.43 -8.83 -16.88
N VAL A 195 0.26 -9.26 -15.62
CA VAL A 195 0.02 -8.35 -14.50
C VAL A 195 1.21 -7.41 -14.31
N ALA A 196 2.45 -7.92 -14.33
CA ALA A 196 3.65 -7.10 -14.18
C ALA A 196 3.75 -6.02 -15.27
N ILE A 197 3.49 -6.37 -16.53
CA ILE A 197 3.49 -5.40 -17.65
C ILE A 197 2.36 -4.38 -17.47
N SER A 198 1.16 -4.82 -17.07
CA SER A 198 0.02 -3.91 -16.87
C SER A 198 0.23 -2.90 -15.75
N VAL A 199 0.93 -3.27 -14.69
CA VAL A 199 1.23 -2.38 -13.56
C VAL A 199 2.41 -1.45 -13.86
N SER A 200 3.29 -1.84 -14.80
CA SER A 200 4.49 -1.06 -15.17
C SER A 200 4.22 0.03 -16.23
N GLY A 201 3.06 0.03 -16.87
CA GLY A 201 2.66 0.98 -17.92
C GLY A 201 1.66 1.97 -17.46
#